data_05871269c9ab27006b11f9814121dea6
#
_entry.id   05871269c9ab27006b11f9814121dea6
#
_cell.length_a   1.000
_cell.length_b   1.000
_cell.length_c   1.000
_cell.angle_alpha   90.00
_cell.angle_beta   90.00
_cell.angle_gamma   90.00
#
_symmetry.space_group_name_H-M   'P 1'
#
loop_
_entity.id
_entity.type
_entity.pdbx_description
1 polymer ?
#
loop_
_entity_poly.entity_id
_entity_poly.type
_entity_poly.pdbx_seq_one_letter_code
_entity_poly.pdbx_strand_id
1 'polypeptide(L)'
;MNLWQLHDKEIFFLYTPDYITMENSAKKNYTSSLVVLISLFFMWGFITCLNDILIPYLKSVFDLMHWQAMLVQFAFFGAYFIGSVIYFVISVYSGDPINRIGYKKGIIMGLIISALGTALFYPAAQFKMYGFFLSALFVLGLGFTMLQIAANPYVAILGDPKTASSRLNLAQAFNSFGTFIAPLIGGYLIYELFGNNPDASSVKIPYLTFSLVFLLLAVIIQFSYLPRFENMEVIEKGMGALHYPQLYLGVIAIFMYVGAEVSIGSILTSFLGLPEIAGLSKTDATIFISLYWGGLMIGRFTGSVSLSNIPAAKKIILTILIPFITFLFMLLVFHLKGTDVSGLWIYLPLIFLNVIGFLIGRSVPSTTLSIFALICVLMLMVGLTSTGKTAMFAIIGIGLFNSIMWSNIFTLAINGLGKYTSQGSSLLVMAILGGALIPPLQGYIADVKGVHFSFIVPVLCYVYLVFYGWKMKKLV
;
A
#
# COMPACT_ATOMS: atom_id res chain seq x y z
N MET A 1 59.43 -23.27 10.58
CA MET A 1 58.11 -23.15 11.27
C MET A 1 57.66 -21.74 11.03
N ASN A 2 56.69 -21.58 10.09
CA ASN A 2 56.40 -20.33 9.37
C ASN A 2 55.48 -19.40 10.16
N LEU A 3 55.94 -18.16 10.34
CA LEU A 3 55.25 -17.01 10.97
C LEU A 3 54.08 -16.43 10.16
N TRP A 4 53.45 -17.19 9.26
CA TRP A 4 52.38 -16.73 8.37
C TRP A 4 51.01 -17.33 8.68
N GLN A 5 50.81 -17.99 9.82
CA GLN A 5 49.52 -18.61 10.18
C GLN A 5 48.79 -17.96 11.38
N LEU A 6 49.23 -16.80 11.87
CA LEU A 6 48.63 -16.13 13.02
C LEU A 6 47.93 -14.79 12.70
N HIS A 7 47.81 -14.40 11.40
CA HIS A 7 47.26 -13.09 11.06
C HIS A 7 45.81 -13.12 10.51
N ASP A 8 45.22 -14.29 10.29
CA ASP A 8 43.86 -14.39 9.70
C ASP A 8 42.75 -14.74 10.68
N LYS A 9 43.01 -14.78 11.98
CA LYS A 9 42.00 -15.07 13.01
C LYS A 9 41.56 -13.89 13.90
N GLU A 10 42.24 -12.77 13.88
CA GLU A 10 41.91 -11.60 14.72
C GLU A 10 41.18 -10.45 14.00
N ILE A 11 41.06 -10.47 12.67
CA ILE A 11 40.37 -9.44 11.91
C ILE A 11 38.86 -9.77 11.71
N PHE A 12 38.42 -10.98 12.07
CA PHE A 12 37.00 -11.37 11.93
C PHE A 12 36.14 -11.09 13.18
N PHE A 13 36.71 -10.55 14.23
CA PHE A 13 35.99 -10.28 15.51
C PHE A 13 35.62 -8.81 15.74
N LEU A 14 35.89 -7.89 14.80
CA LEU A 14 35.64 -6.46 15.01
C LEU A 14 34.45 -5.88 14.21
N TYR A 15 33.62 -6.71 13.58
CA TYR A 15 32.38 -6.26 12.93
C TYR A 15 31.23 -7.26 13.13
N THR A 16 30.98 -7.64 14.37
CA THR A 16 29.65 -8.05 14.80
C THR A 16 28.99 -6.81 15.39
N PRO A 17 27.96 -6.21 14.76
CA PRO A 17 27.11 -5.28 15.46
C PRO A 17 26.56 -6.06 16.67
N ASP A 18 26.68 -5.52 17.85
CA ASP A 18 25.98 -6.00 19.04
C ASP A 18 24.50 -6.06 18.73
N TYR A 19 24.07 -7.19 18.16
CA TYR A 19 22.68 -7.59 18.23
C TYR A 19 22.42 -7.69 19.72
N ILE A 20 21.66 -6.73 20.26
CA ILE A 20 21.05 -6.81 21.57
C ILE A 20 20.60 -8.25 21.72
N THR A 21 21.28 -8.97 22.62
CA THR A 21 20.98 -10.33 22.99
C THR A 21 19.54 -10.41 23.44
N MET A 22 18.65 -10.76 22.52
CA MET A 22 17.30 -11.23 22.81
C MET A 22 17.33 -12.68 23.33
N GLU A 23 18.39 -13.04 24.07
CA GLU A 23 18.46 -14.29 24.79
C GLU A 23 17.75 -14.12 26.14
N ASN A 24 16.57 -14.69 26.23
CA ASN A 24 15.63 -14.73 27.38
C ASN A 24 14.45 -13.73 27.40
N SER A 25 13.86 -13.34 26.28
CA SER A 25 12.43 -13.02 26.32
C SER A 25 11.64 -14.28 25.94
N ALA A 26 11.01 -14.94 26.91
CA ALA A 26 9.85 -15.79 26.66
C ALA A 26 9.06 -15.16 25.51
N LYS A 27 8.67 -15.94 24.48
CA LYS A 27 7.98 -15.46 23.26
C LYS A 27 6.95 -14.40 23.63
N LYS A 28 7.33 -13.12 23.62
CA LYS A 28 6.39 -12.03 23.89
C LYS A 28 5.33 -12.09 22.82
N ASN A 29 4.10 -12.35 23.24
CA ASN A 29 2.98 -12.44 22.32
C ASN A 29 2.60 -11.01 21.88
N TYR A 30 3.02 -10.61 20.68
CA TYR A 30 2.71 -9.31 20.08
C TYR A 30 1.34 -9.28 19.35
N THR A 31 0.52 -10.31 19.50
CA THR A 31 -0.76 -10.44 18.79
C THR A 31 -1.69 -9.28 19.11
N SER A 32 -1.83 -8.87 20.36
CA SER A 32 -2.68 -7.72 20.73
C SER A 32 -2.20 -6.41 20.10
N SER A 33 -0.90 -6.16 20.10
CA SER A 33 -0.29 -5.00 19.45
C SER A 33 -0.55 -5.00 17.93
N LEU A 34 -0.42 -6.16 17.30
CA LEU A 34 -0.68 -6.32 15.86
C LEU A 34 -2.15 -6.09 15.52
N VAL A 35 -3.09 -6.60 16.33
CA VAL A 35 -4.53 -6.39 16.14
C VAL A 35 -4.89 -4.91 16.18
N VAL A 36 -4.33 -4.16 17.13
CA VAL A 36 -4.55 -2.71 17.22
C VAL A 36 -4.01 -1.99 15.98
N LEU A 37 -2.83 -2.39 15.49
CA LEU A 37 -2.28 -1.81 14.26
C LEU A 37 -3.08 -2.18 13.01
N ILE A 38 -3.58 -3.40 12.92
CA ILE A 38 -4.43 -3.87 11.82
C ILE A 38 -5.71 -3.01 11.72
N SER A 39 -6.34 -2.66 12.85
CA SER A 39 -7.52 -1.78 12.83
C SER A 39 -7.21 -0.38 12.29
N LEU A 40 -6.00 0.14 12.57
CA LEU A 40 -5.52 1.38 11.97
C LEU A 40 -5.37 1.27 10.45
N PHE A 41 -4.77 0.18 9.94
CA PHE A 41 -4.61 -0.04 8.51
C PHE A 41 -5.94 -0.20 7.79
N PHE A 42 -6.93 -0.86 8.42
CA PHE A 42 -8.29 -0.95 7.90
C PHE A 42 -8.91 0.44 7.73
N MET A 43 -8.90 1.27 8.78
CA MET A 43 -9.46 2.63 8.73
C MET A 43 -8.73 3.50 7.73
N TRP A 44 -7.43 3.37 7.64
CA TRP A 44 -6.65 4.08 6.64
C TRP A 44 -7.07 3.73 5.21
N GLY A 45 -7.16 2.43 4.86
CA GLY A 45 -7.65 1.99 3.54
C GLY A 45 -9.08 2.45 3.26
N PHE A 46 -9.96 2.34 4.25
CA PHE A 46 -11.34 2.77 4.16
C PHE A 46 -11.45 4.27 3.79
N ILE A 47 -10.78 5.13 4.54
CA ILE A 47 -10.83 6.59 4.32
C ILE A 47 -10.13 6.99 3.01
N THR A 48 -9.03 6.34 2.65
CA THR A 48 -8.35 6.63 1.37
C THR A 48 -9.26 6.38 0.18
N CYS A 49 -10.02 5.29 0.19
CA CYS A 49 -10.94 4.96 -0.90
C CYS A 49 -12.16 5.90 -0.97
N LEU A 50 -12.54 6.54 0.14
CA LEU A 50 -13.60 7.54 0.12
C LEU A 50 -13.27 8.76 -0.75
N ASN A 51 -11.98 9.06 -0.98
CA ASN A 51 -11.59 10.13 -1.90
C ASN A 51 -12.08 9.86 -3.33
N ASP A 52 -12.11 8.61 -3.77
CA ASP A 52 -12.61 8.24 -5.09
C ASP A 52 -14.13 8.50 -5.23
N ILE A 53 -14.87 8.38 -4.12
CA ILE A 53 -16.29 8.72 -4.06
C ILE A 53 -16.48 10.25 -3.96
N LEU A 54 -15.57 10.92 -3.27
CA LEU A 54 -15.63 12.36 -3.05
C LEU A 54 -15.40 13.16 -4.35
N ILE A 55 -14.57 12.65 -5.28
CA ILE A 55 -14.27 13.32 -6.55
C ILE A 55 -15.54 13.62 -7.37
N PRO A 56 -16.35 12.60 -7.78
CA PRO A 56 -17.58 12.85 -8.53
C PRO A 56 -18.61 13.63 -7.74
N TYR A 57 -18.64 13.45 -6.41
CA TYR A 57 -19.53 14.20 -5.52
C TYR A 57 -19.20 15.70 -5.53
N LEU A 58 -17.95 16.10 -5.25
CA LEU A 58 -17.54 17.50 -5.28
C LEU A 58 -17.65 18.11 -6.68
N LYS A 59 -17.40 17.29 -7.73
CA LYS A 59 -17.59 17.72 -9.10
C LYS A 59 -19.03 18.17 -9.36
N SER A 60 -20.01 17.41 -8.87
CA SER A 60 -21.43 17.76 -9.03
C SER A 60 -21.87 18.92 -8.14
N VAL A 61 -21.36 19.01 -6.90
CA VAL A 61 -21.71 20.07 -5.95
C VAL A 61 -21.19 21.45 -6.36
N PHE A 62 -19.98 21.50 -6.95
CA PHE A 62 -19.31 22.74 -7.30
C PHE A 62 -19.24 23.00 -8.81
N ASP A 63 -19.91 22.18 -9.63
CA ASP A 63 -19.89 22.26 -11.11
C ASP A 63 -18.46 22.37 -11.68
N LEU A 64 -17.58 21.44 -11.22
CA LEU A 64 -16.16 21.48 -11.54
C LEU A 64 -15.87 20.86 -12.90
N MET A 65 -14.85 21.42 -13.58
CA MET A 65 -14.21 20.73 -14.70
C MET A 65 -13.49 19.46 -14.23
N HIS A 66 -13.23 18.51 -15.12
CA HIS A 66 -12.57 17.25 -14.76
C HIS A 66 -11.20 17.48 -14.09
N TRP A 67 -10.34 18.34 -14.64
CA TRP A 67 -9.04 18.64 -14.06
C TRP A 67 -9.13 19.26 -12.65
N GLN A 68 -10.15 20.09 -12.42
CA GLN A 68 -10.41 20.67 -11.10
C GLN A 68 -10.80 19.57 -10.09
N ALA A 69 -11.69 18.66 -10.48
CA ALA A 69 -12.08 17.54 -9.62
C ALA A 69 -10.88 16.63 -9.26
N MET A 70 -9.90 16.47 -10.18
CA MET A 70 -8.67 15.72 -9.92
C MET A 70 -7.74 16.40 -8.90
N LEU A 71 -7.92 17.67 -8.57
CA LEU A 71 -7.18 18.33 -7.48
C LEU A 71 -7.42 17.68 -6.11
N VAL A 72 -8.50 16.91 -5.94
CA VAL A 72 -8.73 16.05 -4.75
C VAL A 72 -7.58 15.05 -4.58
N GLN A 73 -7.25 14.32 -5.63
CA GLN A 73 -6.12 13.38 -5.61
C GLN A 73 -4.78 14.10 -5.45
N PHE A 74 -4.61 15.21 -6.18
CA PHE A 74 -3.39 16.01 -6.09
C PHE A 74 -3.16 16.55 -4.68
N ALA A 75 -4.19 17.06 -3.99
CA ALA A 75 -4.08 17.54 -2.62
C ALA A 75 -3.68 16.41 -1.66
N PHE A 76 -4.30 15.23 -1.80
CA PHE A 76 -4.05 14.09 -0.93
C PHE A 76 -2.67 13.46 -1.15
N PHE A 77 -2.31 13.11 -2.40
CA PHE A 77 -1.00 12.53 -2.72
C PHE A 77 0.14 13.56 -2.61
N GLY A 78 -0.14 14.83 -2.92
CA GLY A 78 0.80 15.93 -2.69
C GLY A 78 1.19 16.07 -1.22
N ALA A 79 0.25 15.82 -0.30
CA ALA A 79 0.55 15.82 1.13
C ALA A 79 1.54 14.69 1.52
N TYR A 80 1.43 13.50 0.90
CA TYR A 80 2.41 12.43 1.13
C TYR A 80 3.82 12.86 0.72
N PHE A 81 3.95 13.45 -0.45
CA PHE A 81 5.25 13.91 -0.93
C PHE A 81 5.81 15.04 -0.04
N ILE A 82 5.04 16.12 0.14
CA ILE A 82 5.47 17.29 0.91
C ILE A 82 5.74 16.92 2.37
N GLY A 83 4.85 16.16 3.01
CA GLY A 83 5.02 15.72 4.39
C GLY A 83 6.25 14.83 4.57
N SER A 84 6.53 13.94 3.61
CA SER A 84 7.72 13.08 3.64
C SER A 84 9.01 13.86 3.43
N VAL A 85 9.01 14.86 2.52
CA VAL A 85 10.16 15.77 2.33
C VAL A 85 10.43 16.54 3.61
N ILE A 86 9.41 17.13 4.23
CA ILE A 86 9.55 17.87 5.50
C ILE A 86 10.13 16.95 6.57
N TYR A 87 9.58 15.73 6.73
CA TYR A 87 10.07 14.77 7.70
C TYR A 87 11.54 14.42 7.45
N PHE A 88 11.90 14.11 6.19
CA PHE A 88 13.28 13.78 5.81
C PHE A 88 14.25 14.92 6.11
N VAL A 89 13.89 16.15 5.76
CA VAL A 89 14.71 17.35 6.03
C VAL A 89 14.90 17.53 7.54
N ILE A 90 13.84 17.42 8.34
CA ILE A 90 13.94 17.49 9.81
C ILE A 90 14.88 16.38 10.33
N SER A 91 14.73 15.15 9.81
CA SER A 91 15.56 14.01 10.19
C SER A 91 17.05 14.26 9.90
N VAL A 92 17.38 14.88 8.75
CA VAL A 92 18.76 15.19 8.36
C VAL A 92 19.40 16.24 9.27
N TYR A 93 18.69 17.34 9.57
CA TYR A 93 19.24 18.46 10.31
C TYR A 93 19.15 18.31 11.82
N SER A 94 18.09 17.70 12.31
CA SER A 94 17.79 17.62 13.75
C SER A 94 17.86 16.22 14.32
N GLY A 95 18.11 15.20 13.48
CA GLY A 95 18.01 13.79 13.82
C GLY A 95 16.56 13.29 13.74
N ASP A 96 16.40 11.97 13.58
CA ASP A 96 15.12 11.34 13.30
C ASP A 96 14.07 11.60 14.40
N PRO A 97 12.93 12.26 14.06
CA PRO A 97 11.87 12.57 15.02
C PRO A 97 11.31 11.32 15.71
N ILE A 98 11.08 10.22 14.98
CA ILE A 98 10.53 8.97 15.54
C ILE A 98 11.48 8.35 16.55
N ASN A 99 12.80 8.42 16.37
CA ASN A 99 13.77 7.94 17.35
C ASN A 99 13.69 8.73 18.66
N ARG A 100 13.26 10.01 18.64
CA ARG A 100 13.09 10.84 19.83
C ARG A 100 11.76 10.62 20.53
N ILE A 101 10.65 10.57 19.78
CA ILE A 101 9.30 10.49 20.35
C ILE A 101 8.77 9.07 20.48
N GLY A 102 9.34 8.11 19.71
CA GLY A 102 8.91 6.73 19.60
C GLY A 102 7.76 6.53 18.60
N TYR A 103 7.69 5.33 18.00
CA TYR A 103 6.67 4.96 17.00
C TYR A 103 5.24 5.17 17.49
N LYS A 104 4.93 4.79 18.74
CA LYS A 104 3.61 4.94 19.36
C LYS A 104 3.12 6.39 19.31
N LYS A 105 3.95 7.33 19.75
CA LYS A 105 3.60 8.76 19.72
C LYS A 105 3.50 9.28 18.30
N GLY A 106 4.35 8.82 17.37
CA GLY A 106 4.26 9.15 15.94
C GLY A 106 2.93 8.73 15.35
N ILE A 107 2.45 7.51 15.65
CA ILE A 107 1.14 7.03 15.21
C ILE A 107 0.01 7.88 15.80
N ILE A 108 0.05 8.19 17.11
CA ILE A 108 -0.96 9.03 17.75
C ILE A 108 -1.00 10.44 17.13
N MET A 109 0.15 11.04 16.85
CA MET A 109 0.23 12.34 16.16
C MET A 109 -0.40 12.27 14.76
N GLY A 110 -0.08 11.22 13.98
CA GLY A 110 -0.69 11.01 12.67
C GLY A 110 -2.21 10.86 12.74
N LEU A 111 -2.74 10.13 13.73
CA LEU A 111 -4.19 9.99 13.95
C LEU A 111 -4.86 11.32 14.34
N ILE A 112 -4.22 12.12 15.21
CA ILE A 112 -4.74 13.44 15.61
C ILE A 112 -4.78 14.38 14.39
N ILE A 113 -3.71 14.43 13.58
CA ILE A 113 -3.68 15.24 12.35
C ILE A 113 -4.75 14.76 11.37
N SER A 114 -4.95 13.44 11.24
CA SER A 114 -6.00 12.87 10.38
C SER A 114 -7.41 13.22 10.88
N ALA A 115 -7.62 13.22 12.20
CA ALA A 115 -8.86 13.64 12.82
C ALA A 115 -9.15 15.13 12.56
N LEU A 116 -8.13 15.98 12.67
CA LEU A 116 -8.25 17.39 12.32
C LEU A 116 -8.57 17.57 10.83
N GLY A 117 -7.89 16.87 9.93
CA GLY A 117 -8.14 16.90 8.50
C GLY A 117 -9.58 16.52 8.16
N THR A 118 -10.10 15.44 8.74
CA THR A 118 -11.52 15.02 8.55
C THR A 118 -12.50 15.97 9.20
N ALA A 119 -12.21 16.56 10.37
CA ALA A 119 -13.06 17.56 11.02
C ALA A 119 -13.20 18.85 10.19
N LEU A 120 -12.15 19.25 9.46
CA LEU A 120 -12.16 20.42 8.58
C LEU A 120 -13.17 20.31 7.41
N PHE A 121 -13.68 19.11 7.11
CA PHE A 121 -14.78 18.95 6.15
C PHE A 121 -16.06 19.63 6.61
N TYR A 122 -16.30 19.71 7.92
CA TYR A 122 -17.49 20.40 8.46
C TYR A 122 -17.50 21.91 8.09
N PRO A 123 -16.50 22.72 8.45
CA PRO A 123 -16.47 24.12 8.02
C PRO A 123 -16.31 24.25 6.50
N ALA A 124 -15.59 23.36 5.79
CA ALA A 124 -15.50 23.39 4.34
C ALA A 124 -16.89 23.29 3.68
N ALA A 125 -17.72 22.38 4.18
CA ALA A 125 -19.11 22.21 3.74
C ALA A 125 -20.00 23.36 4.18
N GLN A 126 -19.77 23.94 5.37
CA GLN A 126 -20.54 25.08 5.88
C GLN A 126 -20.33 26.32 5.02
N PHE A 127 -19.09 26.62 4.65
CA PHE A 127 -18.73 27.76 3.82
C PHE A 127 -18.91 27.49 2.33
N LYS A 128 -19.18 26.23 1.92
CA LYS A 128 -19.30 25.80 0.52
C LYS A 128 -18.10 26.24 -0.33
N MET A 129 -16.89 26.03 0.17
CA MET A 129 -15.64 26.44 -0.49
C MET A 129 -14.83 25.22 -0.94
N TYR A 130 -14.70 24.99 -2.25
CA TYR A 130 -13.93 23.86 -2.80
C TYR A 130 -12.47 23.86 -2.34
N GLY A 131 -11.80 25.02 -2.36
CA GLY A 131 -10.41 25.16 -1.89
C GLY A 131 -10.25 24.74 -0.41
N PHE A 132 -11.27 24.93 0.41
CA PHE A 132 -11.25 24.48 1.81
C PHE A 132 -11.33 22.94 1.90
N PHE A 133 -12.12 22.28 1.05
CA PHE A 133 -12.10 20.82 0.95
C PHE A 133 -10.72 20.28 0.56
N LEU A 134 -10.04 20.93 -0.40
CA LEU A 134 -8.67 20.55 -0.78
C LEU A 134 -7.70 20.71 0.39
N SER A 135 -7.82 21.80 1.16
CA SER A 135 -7.00 22.02 2.36
C SER A 135 -7.26 20.98 3.44
N ALA A 136 -8.52 20.59 3.65
CA ALA A 136 -8.92 19.53 4.58
C ALA A 136 -8.30 18.17 4.17
N LEU A 137 -8.35 17.84 2.88
CA LEU A 137 -7.72 16.64 2.31
C LEU A 137 -6.20 16.67 2.44
N PHE A 138 -5.59 17.84 2.23
CA PHE A 138 -4.14 17.99 2.40
C PHE A 138 -3.73 17.74 3.86
N VAL A 139 -4.45 18.30 4.84
CA VAL A 139 -4.19 18.05 6.27
C VAL A 139 -4.39 16.57 6.61
N LEU A 140 -5.46 15.93 6.10
CA LEU A 140 -5.69 14.50 6.26
C LEU A 140 -4.52 13.69 5.68
N GLY A 141 -4.04 14.04 4.49
CA GLY A 141 -2.91 13.41 3.83
C GLY A 141 -1.59 13.56 4.62
N LEU A 142 -1.35 14.72 5.27
CA LEU A 142 -0.21 14.89 6.19
C LEU A 142 -0.29 13.95 7.40
N GLY A 143 -1.49 13.76 7.97
CA GLY A 143 -1.71 12.78 9.03
C GLY A 143 -1.38 11.36 8.56
N PHE A 144 -1.82 10.99 7.38
CA PHE A 144 -1.53 9.68 6.78
C PHE A 144 -0.06 9.51 6.41
N THR A 145 0.64 10.60 6.01
CA THR A 145 2.09 10.57 5.82
C THR A 145 2.80 10.16 7.11
N MET A 146 2.44 10.78 8.23
CA MET A 146 3.01 10.46 9.53
C MET A 146 2.69 9.02 9.95
N LEU A 147 1.46 8.55 9.69
CA LEU A 147 1.07 7.16 9.93
C LEU A 147 1.90 6.19 9.10
N GLN A 148 2.14 6.46 7.82
CA GLN A 148 2.97 5.60 6.97
C GLN A 148 4.42 5.54 7.44
N ILE A 149 5.01 6.68 7.80
CA ILE A 149 6.38 6.75 8.27
C ILE A 149 6.55 5.99 9.60
N ALA A 150 5.53 6.01 10.47
CA ALA A 150 5.58 5.37 11.78
C ALA A 150 5.03 3.93 11.79
N ALA A 151 3.84 3.68 11.25
CA ALA A 151 3.14 2.41 11.40
C ALA A 151 3.71 1.29 10.52
N ASN A 152 4.12 1.58 9.26
CA ASN A 152 4.69 0.56 8.38
C ASN A 152 5.96 -0.07 8.97
N PRO A 153 7.02 0.70 9.35
CA PRO A 153 8.19 0.11 9.95
C PRO A 153 7.87 -0.52 11.32
N TYR A 154 6.96 0.07 12.09
CA TYR A 154 6.60 -0.48 13.38
C TYR A 154 5.99 -1.88 13.27
N VAL A 155 5.06 -2.12 12.32
CA VAL A 155 4.56 -3.47 12.01
C VAL A 155 5.68 -4.40 11.57
N ALA A 156 6.63 -3.92 10.75
CA ALA A 156 7.73 -4.72 10.27
C ALA A 156 8.70 -5.17 11.39
N ILE A 157 8.99 -4.28 12.36
CA ILE A 157 9.90 -4.59 13.48
C ILE A 157 9.22 -5.26 14.67
N LEU A 158 7.89 -5.39 14.67
CA LEU A 158 7.11 -6.01 15.74
C LEU A 158 7.22 -7.54 15.72
N GLY A 159 8.36 -8.09 16.11
CA GLY A 159 8.63 -9.52 16.17
C GLY A 159 9.81 -9.97 15.29
N ASP A 160 9.86 -11.26 14.94
CA ASP A 160 10.96 -11.85 14.17
C ASP A 160 11.14 -11.14 12.81
N PRO A 161 12.34 -10.62 12.49
CA PRO A 161 12.65 -10.01 11.20
C PRO A 161 12.32 -10.89 9.99
N LYS A 162 12.49 -12.22 10.10
CA LYS A 162 12.16 -13.18 9.04
C LYS A 162 10.68 -13.18 8.63
N THR A 163 9.80 -12.71 9.51
CA THR A 163 8.35 -12.65 9.27
C THR A 163 7.83 -11.22 9.09
N ALA A 164 8.71 -10.23 8.93
CA ALA A 164 8.33 -8.82 8.74
C ALA A 164 7.39 -8.63 7.55
N SER A 165 7.71 -9.24 6.40
CA SER A 165 6.85 -9.18 5.21
C SER A 165 5.48 -9.83 5.44
N SER A 166 5.40 -10.93 6.20
CA SER A 166 4.12 -11.58 6.57
C SER A 166 3.23 -10.63 7.38
N ARG A 167 3.78 -9.99 8.40
CA ARG A 167 3.05 -9.04 9.25
C ARG A 167 2.58 -7.81 8.48
N LEU A 168 3.45 -7.25 7.65
CA LEU A 168 3.08 -6.08 6.85
C LEU A 168 2.05 -6.44 5.77
N ASN A 169 2.15 -7.63 5.15
CA ASN A 169 1.12 -8.12 4.23
C ASN A 169 -0.23 -8.32 4.93
N LEU A 170 -0.25 -8.79 6.19
CA LEU A 170 -1.48 -8.91 6.95
C LEU A 170 -2.10 -7.53 7.22
N ALA A 171 -1.32 -6.56 7.67
CA ALA A 171 -1.80 -5.19 7.89
C ALA A 171 -2.35 -4.58 6.60
N GLN A 172 -1.62 -4.73 5.48
CA GLN A 172 -2.05 -4.27 4.16
C GLN A 172 -3.27 -5.05 3.62
N ALA A 173 -3.49 -6.31 4.00
CA ALA A 173 -4.69 -7.06 3.64
C ALA A 173 -5.94 -6.42 4.27
N PHE A 174 -5.87 -6.01 5.54
CA PHE A 174 -6.95 -5.28 6.19
C PHE A 174 -7.11 -3.86 5.65
N ASN A 175 -6.03 -3.21 5.23
CA ASN A 175 -6.11 -1.96 4.46
C ASN A 175 -6.93 -2.17 3.17
N SER A 176 -6.62 -3.21 2.39
CA SER A 176 -7.38 -3.56 1.18
C SER A 176 -8.83 -3.97 1.47
N PHE A 177 -9.07 -4.62 2.61
CA PHE A 177 -10.44 -4.92 3.05
C PHE A 177 -11.21 -3.63 3.34
N GLY A 178 -10.58 -2.65 3.99
CA GLY A 178 -11.13 -1.30 4.18
C GLY A 178 -11.46 -0.63 2.84
N THR A 179 -10.52 -0.65 1.90
CA THR A 179 -10.70 -0.11 0.53
C THR A 179 -11.85 -0.80 -0.21
N PHE A 180 -11.99 -2.11 -0.08
CA PHE A 180 -13.07 -2.89 -0.72
C PHE A 180 -14.46 -2.56 -0.14
N ILE A 181 -14.55 -2.35 1.18
CA ILE A 181 -15.80 -2.06 1.88
C ILE A 181 -16.20 -0.57 1.79
N ALA A 182 -15.24 0.33 1.61
CA ALA A 182 -15.48 1.77 1.62
C ALA A 182 -16.51 2.25 0.59
N PRO A 183 -16.52 1.81 -0.68
CA PRO A 183 -17.55 2.22 -1.64
C PRO A 183 -18.95 1.78 -1.24
N LEU A 184 -19.08 0.63 -0.54
CA LEU A 184 -20.36 0.10 -0.08
C LEU A 184 -20.94 0.98 1.01
N ILE A 185 -20.17 1.24 2.07
CA ILE A 185 -20.60 2.01 3.24
C ILE A 185 -20.57 3.50 2.92
N GLY A 186 -19.49 3.99 2.31
CA GLY A 186 -19.32 5.41 2.03
C GLY A 186 -20.32 5.94 0.99
N GLY A 187 -20.58 5.14 -0.05
CA GLY A 187 -21.61 5.45 -1.04
C GLY A 187 -22.99 5.56 -0.38
N TYR A 188 -23.36 4.58 0.45
CA TYR A 188 -24.60 4.61 1.22
C TYR A 188 -24.68 5.84 2.13
N LEU A 189 -23.64 6.13 2.91
CA LEU A 189 -23.63 7.27 3.83
C LEU A 189 -23.72 8.62 3.10
N ILE A 190 -23.01 8.81 1.99
CA ILE A 190 -22.92 10.11 1.32
C ILE A 190 -24.11 10.34 0.40
N TYR A 191 -24.58 9.32 -0.33
CA TYR A 191 -25.62 9.49 -1.34
C TYR A 191 -27.02 9.13 -0.86
N GLU A 192 -27.18 8.12 0.01
CA GLU A 192 -28.51 7.62 0.40
C GLU A 192 -28.96 8.16 1.76
N LEU A 193 -28.08 8.08 2.78
CA LEU A 193 -28.48 8.43 4.15
C LEU A 193 -28.48 9.94 4.42
N PHE A 194 -27.49 10.66 3.87
CA PHE A 194 -27.29 12.10 4.14
C PHE A 194 -27.46 13.00 2.91
N GLY A 195 -27.76 12.46 1.72
CA GLY A 195 -27.77 13.22 0.49
C GLY A 195 -28.82 12.83 -0.54
N ASN A 196 -30.11 13.03 -0.27
CA ASN A 196 -31.15 12.89 -1.31
C ASN A 196 -30.98 13.88 -2.48
N ASN A 197 -30.27 14.99 -2.27
CA ASN A 197 -29.76 15.89 -3.32
C ASN A 197 -28.31 16.20 -2.98
N PRO A 198 -27.36 16.11 -3.92
CA PRO A 198 -25.95 16.40 -3.67
C PRO A 198 -25.77 17.87 -3.26
N ASP A 199 -25.68 18.10 -1.95
CA ASP A 199 -25.32 19.40 -1.35
C ASP A 199 -24.06 19.22 -0.50
N ALA A 200 -23.21 20.23 -0.47
CA ALA A 200 -21.95 20.22 0.29
C ALA A 200 -22.11 19.75 1.76
N SER A 201 -23.33 19.87 2.32
CA SER A 201 -23.61 19.45 3.70
C SER A 201 -23.67 17.95 3.93
N SER A 202 -23.87 17.12 2.90
CA SER A 202 -23.99 15.65 3.05
C SER A 202 -22.73 14.99 3.59
N VAL A 203 -21.56 15.60 3.42
CA VAL A 203 -20.29 15.08 3.94
C VAL A 203 -19.99 15.50 5.39
N LYS A 204 -20.76 16.44 5.98
CA LYS A 204 -20.48 16.95 7.34
C LYS A 204 -20.48 15.85 8.39
N ILE A 205 -21.60 15.11 8.49
CA ILE A 205 -21.78 14.07 9.52
C ILE A 205 -20.84 12.88 9.28
N PRO A 206 -20.75 12.29 8.06
CA PRO A 206 -19.80 11.21 7.80
C PRO A 206 -18.36 11.56 8.19
N TYR A 207 -17.85 12.73 7.77
CA TYR A 207 -16.47 13.10 8.04
C TYR A 207 -16.21 13.48 9.51
N LEU A 208 -17.19 14.04 10.23
CA LEU A 208 -17.11 14.18 11.69
C LEU A 208 -17.08 12.82 12.40
N THR A 209 -17.87 11.86 11.93
CA THR A 209 -17.84 10.50 12.48
C THR A 209 -16.46 9.87 12.27
N PHE A 210 -15.86 10.02 11.09
CA PHE A 210 -14.49 9.53 10.84
C PHE A 210 -13.46 10.24 11.74
N SER A 211 -13.62 11.55 11.97
CA SER A 211 -12.78 12.28 12.93
C SER A 211 -12.85 11.67 14.33
N LEU A 212 -14.05 11.38 14.82
CA LEU A 212 -14.25 10.72 16.11
C LEU A 212 -13.63 9.31 16.15
N VAL A 213 -13.74 8.54 15.06
CA VAL A 213 -13.11 7.21 14.95
C VAL A 213 -11.58 7.33 15.02
N PHE A 214 -10.95 8.31 14.35
CA PHE A 214 -9.52 8.53 14.46
C PHE A 214 -9.10 8.92 15.88
N LEU A 215 -9.85 9.79 16.56
CA LEU A 215 -9.60 10.13 17.96
C LEU A 215 -9.76 8.91 18.88
N LEU A 216 -10.79 8.09 18.67
CA LEU A 216 -11.00 6.85 19.42
C LEU A 216 -9.82 5.88 19.21
N LEU A 217 -9.35 5.71 17.98
CA LEU A 217 -8.17 4.91 17.70
C LEU A 217 -6.91 5.47 18.39
N ALA A 218 -6.74 6.80 18.39
CA ALA A 218 -5.63 7.44 19.10
C ALA A 218 -5.69 7.12 20.62
N VAL A 219 -6.87 7.16 21.22
CA VAL A 219 -7.10 6.80 22.63
C VAL A 219 -6.82 5.31 22.86
N ILE A 220 -7.34 4.42 22.00
CA ILE A 220 -7.09 2.98 22.08
C ILE A 220 -5.57 2.71 22.02
N ILE A 221 -4.87 3.33 21.06
CA ILE A 221 -3.42 3.17 20.91
C ILE A 221 -2.69 3.75 22.15
N GLN A 222 -3.14 4.88 22.70
CA GLN A 222 -2.53 5.47 23.90
C GLN A 222 -2.55 4.50 25.08
N PHE A 223 -3.63 3.77 25.29
CA PHE A 223 -3.77 2.81 26.39
C PHE A 223 -3.33 1.38 26.04
N SER A 224 -3.11 1.07 24.76
CA SER A 224 -2.62 -0.24 24.35
C SER A 224 -1.15 -0.43 24.72
N TYR A 225 -0.81 -1.68 25.08
CA TYR A 225 0.58 -2.06 25.24
C TYR A 225 1.24 -2.19 23.86
N LEU A 226 1.99 -1.18 23.49
CA LEU A 226 2.84 -1.17 22.31
C LEU A 226 4.30 -1.10 22.76
N PRO A 227 5.14 -2.12 22.47
CA PRO A 227 6.53 -2.15 22.92
C PRO A 227 7.30 -0.94 22.39
N ARG A 228 8.13 -0.37 23.21
CA ARG A 228 9.06 0.68 22.80
C ARG A 228 10.27 0.03 22.14
N PHE A 229 10.57 0.43 20.94
CA PHE A 229 11.84 0.17 20.30
C PHE A 229 12.65 1.47 20.41
N GLU A 230 13.47 1.57 21.43
CA GLU A 230 14.38 2.69 21.61
C GLU A 230 15.74 2.29 21.04
N ASN A 231 16.19 3.00 20.02
CA ASN A 231 17.59 2.96 19.67
C ASN A 231 18.32 3.86 20.69
N MET A 232 19.06 3.25 21.62
CA MET A 232 19.92 3.97 22.58
C MET A 232 21.15 4.61 21.91
N GLU A 233 21.30 4.45 20.60
CA GLU A 233 22.39 5.05 19.86
C GLU A 233 22.22 6.56 19.75
N VAL A 234 23.36 7.26 19.75
CA VAL A 234 23.43 8.71 19.58
C VAL A 234 22.61 9.13 18.34
N ILE A 235 21.72 10.12 18.51
CA ILE A 235 20.94 10.68 17.43
C ILE A 235 21.90 11.32 16.43
N GLU A 236 22.24 10.61 15.37
CA GLU A 236 23.10 11.13 14.32
C GLU A 236 22.29 12.01 13.36
N LYS A 237 22.91 13.11 12.98
CA LYS A 237 22.43 14.00 11.90
C LYS A 237 23.00 13.53 10.56
N GLY A 238 22.32 13.84 9.47
CA GLY A 238 22.81 13.56 8.14
C GLY A 238 21.95 12.56 7.37
N MET A 239 22.41 12.24 6.16
CA MET A 239 21.69 11.38 5.20
C MET A 239 22.12 9.90 5.34
N GLY A 240 22.31 9.40 6.55
CA GLY A 240 22.86 8.06 6.80
C GLY A 240 22.05 6.93 6.15
N ALA A 241 20.74 7.06 6.05
CA ALA A 241 19.88 6.11 5.37
C ALA A 241 20.30 5.87 3.90
N LEU A 242 20.79 6.86 3.18
CA LEU A 242 21.17 6.75 1.76
C LEU A 242 22.45 5.94 1.51
N HIS A 243 23.20 5.57 2.55
CA HIS A 243 24.35 4.68 2.41
C HIS A 243 23.95 3.21 2.21
N TYR A 244 22.68 2.86 2.38
CA TYR A 244 22.17 1.49 2.27
C TYR A 244 21.65 1.21 0.85
N PRO A 245 22.33 0.34 0.07
CA PRO A 245 21.96 0.03 -1.33
C PRO A 245 20.52 -0.49 -1.46
N GLN A 246 20.06 -1.32 -0.49
CA GLN A 246 18.72 -1.85 -0.49
C GLN A 246 17.67 -0.75 -0.38
N LEU A 247 17.98 0.37 0.30
CA LEU A 247 17.05 1.48 0.46
C LEU A 247 16.91 2.31 -0.80
N TYR A 248 18.01 2.84 -1.38
CA TYR A 248 17.87 3.72 -2.55
C TYR A 248 17.34 2.95 -3.78
N LEU A 249 17.70 1.66 -3.96
CA LEU A 249 17.06 0.81 -4.96
C LEU A 249 15.59 0.55 -4.62
N GLY A 250 15.24 0.42 -3.33
CA GLY A 250 13.88 0.27 -2.85
C GLY A 250 13.02 1.51 -3.07
N VAL A 251 13.59 2.71 -2.93
CA VAL A 251 12.90 3.99 -3.24
C VAL A 251 12.48 4.00 -4.71
N ILE A 252 13.40 3.65 -5.64
CA ILE A 252 13.06 3.52 -7.05
C ILE A 252 12.03 2.40 -7.28
N ALA A 253 12.14 1.28 -6.55
CA ALA A 253 11.19 0.18 -6.66
C ALA A 253 9.78 0.57 -6.21
N ILE A 254 9.61 1.32 -5.12
CA ILE A 254 8.31 1.85 -4.70
C ILE A 254 7.76 2.83 -5.74
N PHE A 255 8.59 3.72 -6.29
CA PHE A 255 8.18 4.65 -7.34
C PHE A 255 7.65 3.90 -8.57
N MET A 256 8.38 2.90 -9.05
CA MET A 256 7.98 2.09 -10.20
C MET A 256 6.73 1.24 -9.89
N TYR A 257 6.66 0.63 -8.70
CA TYR A 257 5.53 -0.19 -8.29
C TYR A 257 4.23 0.62 -8.21
N VAL A 258 4.24 1.70 -7.41
CA VAL A 258 3.03 2.53 -7.23
C VAL A 258 2.64 3.19 -8.55
N GLY A 259 3.63 3.62 -9.33
CA GLY A 259 3.41 4.14 -10.67
C GLY A 259 2.69 3.14 -11.58
N ALA A 260 3.15 1.90 -11.65
CA ALA A 260 2.54 0.85 -12.47
C ALA A 260 1.13 0.46 -11.96
N GLU A 261 0.98 0.26 -10.64
CA GLU A 261 -0.28 -0.13 -10.01
C GLU A 261 -1.39 0.90 -10.29
N VAL A 262 -1.10 2.18 -10.03
CA VAL A 262 -2.07 3.27 -10.22
C VAL A 262 -2.34 3.52 -11.70
N SER A 263 -1.31 3.45 -12.55
CA SER A 263 -1.48 3.72 -13.99
C SER A 263 -2.33 2.64 -14.68
N ILE A 264 -2.17 1.37 -14.34
CA ILE A 264 -3.04 0.29 -14.82
C ILE A 264 -4.48 0.55 -14.35
N GLY A 265 -4.69 0.78 -13.04
CA GLY A 265 -6.02 1.04 -12.49
C GLY A 265 -6.72 2.23 -13.13
N SER A 266 -5.99 3.32 -13.38
CA SER A 266 -6.54 4.56 -13.94
C SER A 266 -7.01 4.42 -15.38
N ILE A 267 -6.31 3.65 -16.21
CA ILE A 267 -6.64 3.49 -17.64
C ILE A 267 -7.55 2.29 -17.91
N LEU A 268 -7.78 1.43 -16.91
CA LEU A 268 -8.48 0.15 -17.07
C LEU A 268 -9.91 0.33 -17.63
N THR A 269 -10.65 1.35 -17.19
CA THR A 269 -11.99 1.65 -17.73
C THR A 269 -11.95 1.91 -19.23
N SER A 270 -10.99 2.71 -19.69
CA SER A 270 -10.81 3.03 -21.12
C SER A 270 -10.41 1.80 -21.92
N PHE A 271 -9.55 0.96 -21.36
CA PHE A 271 -9.10 -0.29 -21.98
C PHE A 271 -10.27 -1.28 -22.15
N LEU A 272 -11.09 -1.47 -21.11
CA LEU A 272 -12.25 -2.37 -21.15
C LEU A 272 -13.35 -1.87 -22.09
N GLY A 273 -13.41 -0.55 -22.33
CA GLY A 273 -14.33 0.07 -23.28
C GLY A 273 -13.93 -0.09 -24.75
N LEU A 274 -12.70 -0.53 -25.07
CA LEU A 274 -12.27 -0.76 -26.44
C LEU A 274 -13.08 -1.90 -27.07
N PRO A 275 -13.65 -1.71 -28.30
CA PRO A 275 -14.42 -2.75 -28.97
C PRO A 275 -13.66 -4.06 -29.18
N GLU A 276 -12.35 -3.98 -29.44
CA GLU A 276 -11.46 -5.12 -29.64
C GLU A 276 -11.10 -5.86 -28.32
N ILE A 277 -11.43 -5.29 -27.14
CA ILE A 277 -11.20 -5.90 -25.83
C ILE A 277 -12.51 -6.47 -25.29
N ALA A 278 -13.45 -5.62 -24.87
CA ALA A 278 -14.71 -6.07 -24.31
C ALA A 278 -15.89 -5.15 -24.65
N GLY A 279 -15.66 -3.92 -25.15
CA GLY A 279 -16.70 -2.97 -25.50
C GLY A 279 -17.63 -2.60 -24.35
N LEU A 280 -17.12 -2.66 -23.09
CA LEU A 280 -17.94 -2.46 -21.89
C LEU A 280 -18.30 -0.99 -21.70
N SER A 281 -19.53 -0.76 -21.23
CA SER A 281 -19.90 0.55 -20.70
C SER A 281 -19.06 0.88 -19.45
N LYS A 282 -18.98 2.17 -19.08
CA LYS A 282 -18.28 2.59 -17.85
C LYS A 282 -18.85 1.91 -16.59
N THR A 283 -20.16 1.70 -16.58
CA THR A 283 -20.86 1.04 -15.44
C THR A 283 -20.48 -0.44 -15.37
N ASP A 284 -20.49 -1.16 -16.48
CA ASP A 284 -20.17 -2.59 -16.51
C ASP A 284 -18.68 -2.84 -16.21
N ALA A 285 -17.79 -1.92 -16.62
CA ALA A 285 -16.37 -1.99 -16.33
C ALA A 285 -16.07 -1.90 -14.82
N THR A 286 -16.93 -1.28 -14.01
CA THR A 286 -16.71 -1.08 -12.58
C THR A 286 -16.50 -2.39 -11.81
N ILE A 287 -17.19 -3.47 -12.20
CA ILE A 287 -17.05 -4.80 -11.58
C ILE A 287 -15.61 -5.32 -11.79
N PHE A 288 -15.10 -5.20 -12.99
CA PHE A 288 -13.77 -5.68 -13.35
C PHE A 288 -12.65 -4.83 -12.76
N ILE A 289 -12.89 -3.52 -12.57
CA ILE A 289 -12.01 -2.63 -11.83
C ILE A 289 -11.98 -3.05 -10.35
N SER A 290 -13.16 -3.36 -9.79
CA SER A 290 -13.26 -3.88 -8.42
C SER A 290 -12.57 -5.24 -8.28
N LEU A 291 -12.56 -6.07 -9.33
CA LEU A 291 -11.85 -7.35 -9.36
C LEU A 291 -10.33 -7.15 -9.41
N TYR A 292 -9.84 -6.13 -10.13
CA TYR A 292 -8.42 -5.75 -10.13
C TYR A 292 -7.95 -5.34 -8.72
N TRP A 293 -8.66 -4.40 -8.08
CA TRP A 293 -8.33 -3.96 -6.72
C TRP A 293 -8.57 -5.05 -5.66
N GLY A 294 -9.62 -5.85 -5.82
CA GLY A 294 -9.90 -7.00 -4.97
C GLY A 294 -8.84 -8.10 -5.07
N GLY A 295 -8.18 -8.22 -6.21
CA GLY A 295 -7.03 -9.09 -6.39
C GLY A 295 -5.89 -8.79 -5.41
N LEU A 296 -5.67 -7.51 -5.08
CA LEU A 296 -4.70 -7.13 -4.06
C LEU A 296 -5.08 -7.68 -2.68
N MET A 297 -6.36 -7.64 -2.31
CA MET A 297 -6.85 -8.19 -1.04
C MET A 297 -6.61 -9.70 -0.98
N ILE A 298 -6.95 -10.43 -2.03
CA ILE A 298 -6.75 -11.88 -2.14
C ILE A 298 -5.26 -12.22 -1.92
N GLY A 299 -4.38 -11.60 -2.69
CA GLY A 299 -2.96 -11.92 -2.61
C GLY A 299 -2.29 -11.42 -1.33
N ARG A 300 -2.74 -10.32 -0.70
CA ARG A 300 -2.22 -9.82 0.59
C ARG A 300 -2.55 -10.77 1.74
N PHE A 301 -3.79 -11.29 1.82
CA PHE A 301 -4.13 -12.32 2.80
C PHE A 301 -3.33 -13.60 2.56
N THR A 302 -3.18 -14.03 1.31
CA THR A 302 -2.36 -15.20 0.96
C THR A 302 -0.89 -14.98 1.31
N GLY A 303 -0.33 -13.82 0.99
CA GLY A 303 1.05 -13.44 1.30
C GLY A 303 1.34 -13.37 2.79
N SER A 304 0.36 -12.95 3.60
CA SER A 304 0.50 -12.93 5.06
C SER A 304 0.77 -14.32 5.64
N VAL A 305 0.17 -15.34 5.06
CA VAL A 305 0.35 -16.73 5.49
C VAL A 305 1.57 -17.36 4.82
N SER A 306 1.72 -17.20 3.51
CA SER A 306 2.81 -17.80 2.75
C SER A 306 4.20 -17.34 3.25
N LEU A 307 4.32 -16.09 3.69
CA LEU A 307 5.55 -15.50 4.21
C LEU A 307 5.69 -15.63 5.75
N SER A 308 4.76 -16.32 6.42
CA SER A 308 4.78 -16.55 7.86
C SER A 308 5.73 -17.69 8.27
N ASN A 309 6.00 -17.80 9.57
CA ASN A 309 6.79 -18.89 10.15
C ASN A 309 5.89 -19.87 10.92
N ILE A 310 4.94 -20.50 10.22
CA ILE A 310 4.08 -21.56 10.75
C ILE A 310 4.49 -22.93 10.18
N PRO A 311 4.05 -24.07 10.77
CA PRO A 311 4.37 -25.41 10.27
C PRO A 311 4.05 -25.57 8.78
N ALA A 312 4.97 -26.18 8.02
CA ALA A 312 4.92 -26.24 6.55
C ALA A 312 3.58 -26.78 6.00
N ALA A 313 3.06 -27.86 6.57
CA ALA A 313 1.78 -28.44 6.13
C ALA A 313 0.63 -27.44 6.31
N LYS A 314 0.52 -26.78 7.47
CA LYS A 314 -0.50 -25.75 7.74
C LYS A 314 -0.34 -24.56 6.79
N LYS A 315 0.91 -24.14 6.52
CA LYS A 315 1.22 -23.03 5.59
C LYS A 315 0.72 -23.35 4.19
N ILE A 316 1.03 -24.53 3.65
CA ILE A 316 0.60 -24.94 2.31
C ILE A 316 -0.93 -24.96 2.22
N ILE A 317 -1.61 -25.61 3.18
CA ILE A 317 -3.07 -25.68 3.22
C ILE A 317 -3.69 -24.28 3.23
N LEU A 318 -3.23 -23.41 4.11
CA LEU A 318 -3.77 -22.04 4.22
C LEU A 318 -3.41 -21.18 3.00
N THR A 319 -2.23 -21.35 2.40
CA THR A 319 -1.85 -20.64 1.16
C THR A 319 -2.76 -21.03 -0.01
N ILE A 320 -3.28 -22.27 0.00
CA ILE A 320 -4.26 -22.72 -1.00
C ILE A 320 -5.67 -22.22 -0.64
N LEU A 321 -6.12 -22.36 0.60
CA LEU A 321 -7.51 -22.09 0.97
C LEU A 321 -7.86 -20.59 1.02
N ILE A 322 -6.97 -19.75 1.57
CA ILE A 322 -7.25 -18.32 1.82
C ILE A 322 -7.64 -17.56 0.55
N PRO A 323 -6.94 -17.68 -0.58
CA PRO A 323 -7.31 -16.94 -1.78
C PRO A 323 -8.71 -17.32 -2.30
N PHE A 324 -9.10 -18.58 -2.21
CA PHE A 324 -10.43 -19.02 -2.61
C PHE A 324 -11.52 -18.50 -1.65
N ILE A 325 -11.28 -18.58 -0.33
CA ILE A 325 -12.22 -18.04 0.68
C ILE A 325 -12.40 -16.52 0.46
N THR A 326 -11.31 -15.78 0.22
CA THR A 326 -11.36 -14.34 -0.02
C THR A 326 -12.09 -14.03 -1.33
N PHE A 327 -11.86 -14.81 -2.38
CA PHE A 327 -12.56 -14.65 -3.65
C PHE A 327 -14.06 -14.95 -3.52
N LEU A 328 -14.43 -16.02 -2.83
CA LEU A 328 -15.85 -16.35 -2.55
C LEU A 328 -16.53 -15.25 -1.74
N PHE A 329 -15.84 -14.68 -0.77
CA PHE A 329 -16.33 -13.51 -0.03
C PHE A 329 -16.60 -12.32 -0.97
N MET A 330 -15.69 -12.02 -1.91
CA MET A 330 -15.92 -10.96 -2.89
C MET A 330 -17.11 -11.25 -3.80
N LEU A 331 -17.25 -12.49 -4.29
CA LEU A 331 -18.41 -12.90 -5.09
C LEU A 331 -19.72 -12.75 -4.31
N LEU A 332 -19.72 -13.13 -3.03
CA LEU A 332 -20.87 -12.95 -2.15
C LEU A 332 -21.26 -11.47 -2.05
N VAL A 333 -20.29 -10.57 -1.84
CA VAL A 333 -20.54 -9.12 -1.77
C VAL A 333 -21.10 -8.58 -3.08
N PHE A 334 -20.56 -8.99 -4.24
CA PHE A 334 -21.09 -8.60 -5.54
C PHE A 334 -22.52 -9.14 -5.75
N HIS A 335 -22.77 -10.38 -5.38
CA HIS A 335 -24.10 -11.00 -5.49
C HIS A 335 -25.14 -10.27 -4.62
N LEU A 336 -24.79 -9.92 -3.38
CA LEU A 336 -25.66 -9.15 -2.47
C LEU A 336 -25.98 -7.74 -3.01
N LYS A 337 -25.14 -7.19 -3.90
CA LYS A 337 -25.38 -5.95 -4.63
C LYS A 337 -26.21 -6.13 -5.91
N GLY A 338 -26.68 -7.34 -6.20
CA GLY A 338 -27.43 -7.64 -7.41
C GLY A 338 -26.59 -7.79 -8.67
N THR A 339 -25.26 -7.92 -8.54
CA THR A 339 -24.38 -8.10 -9.68
C THR A 339 -24.39 -9.56 -10.14
N ASP A 340 -24.47 -9.81 -11.46
CA ASP A 340 -24.25 -11.15 -12.01
C ASP A 340 -22.77 -11.56 -11.88
N VAL A 341 -22.53 -12.58 -11.08
CA VAL A 341 -21.18 -13.10 -10.80
C VAL A 341 -20.78 -14.28 -11.68
N SER A 342 -21.68 -14.74 -12.59
CA SER A 342 -21.46 -15.94 -13.39
C SER A 342 -20.21 -15.86 -14.26
N GLY A 343 -19.93 -14.68 -14.85
CA GLY A 343 -18.75 -14.43 -15.66
C GLY A 343 -17.43 -14.28 -14.89
N LEU A 344 -17.48 -14.14 -13.56
CA LEU A 344 -16.27 -13.87 -12.75
C LEU A 344 -15.48 -15.14 -12.39
N TRP A 345 -16.08 -16.33 -12.54
CA TRP A 345 -15.39 -17.60 -12.29
C TRP A 345 -14.16 -17.83 -13.18
N ILE A 346 -14.08 -17.16 -14.32
CA ILE A 346 -12.89 -17.16 -15.21
C ILE A 346 -11.63 -16.59 -14.49
N TYR A 347 -11.79 -15.95 -13.32
CA TYR A 347 -10.67 -15.47 -12.50
C TYR A 347 -9.96 -16.57 -11.70
N LEU A 348 -10.60 -17.76 -11.54
CA LEU A 348 -10.03 -18.88 -10.79
C LEU A 348 -8.67 -19.36 -11.30
N PRO A 349 -8.42 -19.56 -12.61
CA PRO A 349 -7.09 -19.91 -13.11
C PRO A 349 -5.99 -18.93 -12.68
N LEU A 350 -6.30 -17.64 -12.59
CA LEU A 350 -5.35 -16.62 -12.14
C LEU A 350 -5.06 -16.76 -10.64
N ILE A 351 -6.06 -17.12 -9.83
CA ILE A 351 -5.88 -17.43 -8.41
C ILE A 351 -4.98 -18.67 -8.25
N PHE A 352 -5.17 -19.73 -9.04
CA PHE A 352 -4.28 -20.89 -9.05
C PHE A 352 -2.84 -20.49 -9.41
N LEU A 353 -2.65 -19.65 -10.44
CA LEU A 353 -1.33 -19.15 -10.81
C LEU A 353 -0.69 -18.32 -9.67
N ASN A 354 -1.47 -17.52 -8.95
CA ASN A 354 -1.03 -16.77 -7.78
C ASN A 354 -0.56 -17.71 -6.66
N VAL A 355 -1.33 -18.75 -6.35
CA VAL A 355 -0.96 -19.80 -5.38
C VAL A 355 0.36 -20.48 -5.77
N ILE A 356 0.49 -20.90 -7.04
CA ILE A 356 1.73 -21.48 -7.58
C ILE A 356 2.91 -20.51 -7.38
N GLY A 357 2.72 -19.23 -7.68
CA GLY A 357 3.74 -18.19 -7.47
C GLY A 357 4.21 -18.12 -6.01
N PHE A 358 3.29 -18.19 -5.05
CA PHE A 358 3.64 -18.24 -3.62
C PHE A 358 4.40 -19.51 -3.23
N LEU A 359 3.98 -20.67 -3.75
CA LEU A 359 4.65 -21.94 -3.46
C LEU A 359 6.07 -21.99 -4.02
N ILE A 360 6.30 -21.48 -5.23
CA ILE A 360 7.64 -21.36 -5.83
C ILE A 360 8.50 -20.33 -5.06
N GLY A 361 7.90 -19.27 -4.56
CA GLY A 361 8.57 -18.23 -3.76
C GLY A 361 9.15 -18.71 -2.43
N ARG A 362 8.72 -19.88 -1.94
CA ARG A 362 9.25 -20.58 -0.74
C ARG A 362 9.38 -19.70 0.49
N SER A 363 8.45 -18.80 0.72
CA SER A 363 8.44 -17.85 1.86
C SER A 363 9.62 -16.86 1.86
N VAL A 364 10.31 -16.66 0.73
CA VAL A 364 11.40 -15.69 0.59
C VAL A 364 10.86 -14.43 -0.08
N PRO A 365 10.79 -13.27 0.62
CA PRO A 365 10.17 -12.05 0.09
C PRO A 365 10.77 -11.57 -1.23
N SER A 366 12.09 -11.56 -1.35
CA SER A 366 12.80 -11.13 -2.57
C SER A 366 12.54 -12.05 -3.77
N THR A 367 12.50 -13.37 -3.54
CA THR A 367 12.20 -14.36 -4.58
C THR A 367 10.75 -14.26 -5.02
N THR A 368 9.81 -14.16 -4.07
CA THR A 368 8.38 -14.02 -4.38
C THR A 368 8.10 -12.72 -5.14
N LEU A 369 8.76 -11.62 -4.76
CA LEU A 369 8.68 -10.34 -5.48
C LEU A 369 9.13 -10.47 -6.93
N SER A 370 10.30 -11.09 -7.18
CA SER A 370 10.83 -11.29 -8.55
C SER A 370 9.88 -12.13 -9.41
N ILE A 371 9.34 -13.23 -8.85
CA ILE A 371 8.41 -14.11 -9.56
C ILE A 371 7.13 -13.35 -9.92
N PHE A 372 6.55 -12.62 -8.97
CA PHE A 372 5.31 -11.89 -9.19
C PHE A 372 5.50 -10.75 -10.20
N ALA A 373 6.60 -10.02 -10.10
CA ALA A 373 6.93 -8.98 -11.09
C ALA A 373 7.14 -9.57 -12.49
N LEU A 374 7.80 -10.74 -12.60
CA LEU A 374 7.96 -11.43 -13.88
C LEU A 374 6.60 -11.89 -14.46
N ILE A 375 5.70 -12.41 -13.62
CA ILE A 375 4.36 -12.79 -14.03
C ILE A 375 3.60 -11.55 -14.53
N CYS A 376 3.71 -10.38 -13.86
CA CYS A 376 3.12 -9.13 -14.34
C CYS A 376 3.65 -8.72 -15.72
N VAL A 377 4.98 -8.82 -15.94
CA VAL A 377 5.58 -8.57 -17.27
C VAL A 377 4.96 -9.49 -18.32
N LEU A 378 4.89 -10.80 -18.06
CA LEU A 378 4.32 -11.77 -18.99
C LEU A 378 2.84 -11.51 -19.26
N MET A 379 2.05 -11.20 -18.21
CA MET A 379 0.63 -10.86 -18.36
C MET A 379 0.42 -9.56 -19.15
N LEU A 380 1.26 -8.55 -18.95
CA LEU A 380 1.24 -7.33 -19.77
C LEU A 380 1.60 -7.62 -21.21
N MET A 381 2.58 -8.46 -21.47
CA MET A 381 2.91 -8.87 -22.85
C MET A 381 1.76 -9.62 -23.51
N VAL A 382 1.07 -10.53 -22.79
CA VAL A 382 -0.16 -11.17 -23.27
C VAL A 382 -1.24 -10.11 -23.51
N GLY A 383 -1.45 -9.18 -22.58
CA GLY A 383 -2.40 -8.08 -22.71
C GLY A 383 -2.14 -7.21 -23.94
N LEU A 384 -0.87 -6.90 -24.24
CA LEU A 384 -0.45 -6.08 -25.39
C LEU A 384 -0.56 -6.79 -26.75
N THR A 385 -0.43 -8.12 -26.78
CA THR A 385 -0.36 -8.89 -28.02
C THR A 385 -1.64 -9.65 -28.36
N SER A 386 -2.61 -9.69 -27.42
CA SER A 386 -3.90 -10.36 -27.60
C SER A 386 -5.06 -9.36 -27.53
N THR A 387 -6.27 -9.84 -27.85
CA THR A 387 -7.52 -9.08 -27.81
C THR A 387 -8.60 -9.84 -27.03
N GLY A 388 -9.76 -9.24 -26.86
CA GLY A 388 -10.91 -9.87 -26.23
C GLY A 388 -10.67 -10.23 -24.77
N LYS A 389 -11.34 -11.30 -24.30
CA LYS A 389 -11.29 -11.75 -22.91
C LYS A 389 -9.89 -12.12 -22.46
N THR A 390 -9.01 -12.59 -23.35
CA THR A 390 -7.62 -12.94 -23.01
C THR A 390 -6.84 -11.71 -22.58
N ALA A 391 -6.85 -10.64 -23.37
CA ALA A 391 -6.22 -9.37 -22.99
C ALA A 391 -6.85 -8.78 -21.73
N MET A 392 -8.18 -8.79 -21.66
CA MET A 392 -8.95 -8.29 -20.52
C MET A 392 -8.50 -8.95 -19.20
N PHE A 393 -8.55 -10.27 -19.11
CA PHE A 393 -8.21 -10.98 -17.87
C PHE A 393 -6.70 -11.03 -17.60
N ALA A 394 -5.86 -10.93 -18.62
CA ALA A 394 -4.43 -10.73 -18.44
C ALA A 394 -4.14 -9.43 -17.68
N ILE A 395 -4.75 -8.31 -18.08
CA ILE A 395 -4.54 -7.02 -17.41
C ILE A 395 -5.19 -6.99 -16.02
N ILE A 396 -6.44 -7.45 -15.87
CA ILE A 396 -7.14 -7.47 -14.57
C ILE A 396 -6.40 -8.36 -13.55
N GLY A 397 -5.88 -9.51 -13.99
CA GLY A 397 -5.18 -10.46 -13.14
C GLY A 397 -3.89 -9.91 -12.52
N ILE A 398 -3.31 -8.85 -13.08
CA ILE A 398 -2.11 -8.18 -12.51
C ILE A 398 -2.37 -7.75 -11.06
N GLY A 399 -3.61 -7.39 -10.71
CA GLY A 399 -3.98 -7.05 -9.35
C GLY A 399 -3.62 -8.12 -8.31
N LEU A 400 -3.74 -9.42 -8.66
CA LEU A 400 -3.35 -10.52 -7.77
C LEU A 400 -1.84 -10.51 -7.46
N PHE A 401 -1.01 -10.17 -8.44
CA PHE A 401 0.44 -10.22 -8.32
C PHE A 401 1.03 -8.91 -7.78
N ASN A 402 0.31 -7.80 -7.92
CA ASN A 402 0.62 -6.53 -7.25
C ASN A 402 0.56 -6.62 -5.72
N SER A 403 -0.26 -7.50 -5.22
CA SER A 403 -0.67 -7.59 -3.81
C SER A 403 0.45 -7.51 -2.79
N ILE A 404 1.56 -8.26 -3.00
CA ILE A 404 2.66 -8.34 -2.04
C ILE A 404 3.78 -7.34 -2.31
N MET A 405 3.75 -6.63 -3.44
CA MET A 405 4.91 -5.86 -3.90
C MET A 405 5.26 -4.74 -2.93
N TRP A 406 4.26 -3.94 -2.51
CA TRP A 406 4.48 -2.89 -1.51
C TRP A 406 5.18 -3.42 -0.26
N SER A 407 4.58 -4.43 0.38
CA SER A 407 5.07 -4.97 1.66
C SER A 407 6.46 -5.57 1.54
N ASN A 408 6.71 -6.29 0.44
CA ASN A 408 8.00 -6.94 0.23
C ASN A 408 9.09 -5.92 -0.13
N ILE A 409 8.82 -4.94 -1.01
CA ILE A 409 9.78 -3.87 -1.32
C ILE A 409 10.10 -3.10 -0.05
N PHE A 410 9.08 -2.70 0.71
CA PHE A 410 9.24 -1.91 1.92
C PHE A 410 10.11 -2.64 2.95
N THR A 411 9.78 -3.89 3.28
CA THR A 411 10.52 -4.67 4.28
C THR A 411 11.94 -4.99 3.86
N LEU A 412 12.17 -5.28 2.57
CA LEU A 412 13.52 -5.48 2.04
C LEU A 412 14.34 -4.18 2.07
N ALA A 413 13.72 -3.04 1.77
CA ALA A 413 14.39 -1.75 1.74
C ALA A 413 14.81 -1.26 3.13
N ILE A 414 13.98 -1.50 4.16
CA ILE A 414 14.30 -1.07 5.55
C ILE A 414 15.14 -2.08 6.34
N ASN A 415 15.40 -3.26 5.77
CA ASN A 415 16.13 -4.30 6.48
C ASN A 415 17.56 -3.85 6.82
N GLY A 416 17.96 -4.01 8.09
CA GLY A 416 19.28 -3.64 8.56
C GLY A 416 19.56 -2.14 8.69
N LEU A 417 18.57 -1.24 8.53
CA LEU A 417 18.78 0.20 8.65
C LEU A 417 18.95 0.67 10.11
N GLY A 418 18.57 -0.14 11.09
CA GLY A 418 18.69 0.21 12.51
C GLY A 418 18.07 1.58 12.83
N LYS A 419 18.88 2.50 13.34
CA LYS A 419 18.46 3.89 13.68
C LYS A 419 17.95 4.72 12.50
N TYR A 420 18.26 4.34 11.27
CA TYR A 420 17.80 5.04 10.06
C TYR A 420 16.47 4.50 9.50
N THR A 421 15.81 3.57 10.20
CA THR A 421 14.57 2.93 9.71
C THR A 421 13.47 3.93 9.40
N SER A 422 13.21 4.91 10.27
CA SER A 422 12.16 5.91 10.04
C SER A 422 12.56 6.91 8.96
N GLN A 423 13.84 7.29 8.88
CA GLN A 423 14.38 8.12 7.79
C GLN A 423 14.22 7.38 6.45
N GLY A 424 14.56 6.09 6.39
CA GLY A 424 14.35 5.25 5.22
C GLY A 424 12.88 5.10 4.85
N SER A 425 12.00 4.94 5.84
CA SER A 425 10.55 4.90 5.65
C SER A 425 10.03 6.18 4.99
N SER A 426 10.51 7.36 5.42
CA SER A 426 10.10 8.64 4.81
C SER A 426 10.47 8.74 3.33
N LEU A 427 11.65 8.23 2.95
CA LEU A 427 12.07 8.17 1.54
C LEU A 427 11.21 7.21 0.71
N LEU A 428 10.83 6.06 1.27
CA LEU A 428 9.93 5.11 0.61
C LEU A 428 8.53 5.70 0.44
N VAL A 429 8.02 6.42 1.44
CA VAL A 429 6.71 7.13 1.36
C VAL A 429 6.77 8.27 0.35
N MET A 430 7.88 9.01 0.28
CA MET A 430 8.11 10.04 -0.75
C MET A 430 8.00 9.45 -2.17
N ALA A 431 8.49 8.22 -2.36
CA ALA A 431 8.48 7.54 -3.66
C ALA A 431 7.07 7.14 -4.15
N ILE A 432 6.02 7.24 -3.31
CA ILE A 432 4.61 7.10 -3.72
C ILE A 432 4.25 8.11 -4.82
N LEU A 433 5.05 9.17 -4.97
CA LEU A 433 4.97 10.13 -6.07
C LEU A 433 4.93 9.46 -7.47
N GLY A 434 5.45 8.23 -7.60
CA GLY A 434 5.31 7.44 -8.84
C GLY A 434 3.86 7.32 -9.30
N GLY A 435 2.90 7.19 -8.36
CA GLY A 435 1.46 7.16 -8.64
C GLY A 435 0.89 8.48 -9.15
N ALA A 436 1.60 9.60 -9.00
CA ALA A 436 1.23 10.90 -9.56
C ALA A 436 1.89 11.17 -10.93
N LEU A 437 3.05 10.56 -11.22
CA LEU A 437 3.84 10.89 -12.41
C LEU A 437 3.72 9.85 -13.54
N ILE A 438 3.63 8.56 -13.21
CA ILE A 438 3.57 7.50 -14.23
C ILE A 438 2.21 7.45 -14.97
N PRO A 439 1.03 7.63 -14.29
CA PRO A 439 -0.24 7.61 -14.99
C PRO A 439 -0.39 8.69 -16.08
N PRO A 440 0.00 9.97 -15.86
CA PRO A 440 0.02 10.97 -16.94
C PRO A 440 0.92 10.60 -18.11
N LEU A 441 2.08 9.96 -17.85
CA LEU A 441 2.96 9.46 -18.91
C LEU A 441 2.28 8.35 -19.73
N GLN A 442 1.61 7.41 -19.06
CA GLN A 442 0.82 6.37 -19.74
C GLN A 442 -0.34 7.00 -20.53
N GLY A 443 -1.04 7.98 -19.96
CA GLY A 443 -2.11 8.71 -20.63
C GLY A 443 -1.63 9.42 -21.89
N TYR A 444 -0.48 10.10 -21.85
CA TYR A 444 0.13 10.70 -23.03
C TYR A 444 0.42 9.67 -24.14
N ILE A 445 0.98 8.50 -23.75
CA ILE A 445 1.21 7.42 -24.74
C ILE A 445 -0.11 6.87 -25.26
N ALA A 446 -1.16 6.79 -24.42
CA ALA A 446 -2.49 6.36 -24.86
C ALA A 446 -3.10 7.33 -25.90
N ASP A 447 -2.92 8.63 -25.71
CA ASP A 447 -3.40 9.65 -26.67
C ASP A 447 -2.64 9.58 -28.01
N VAL A 448 -1.33 9.28 -27.99
CA VAL A 448 -0.48 9.27 -29.20
C VAL A 448 -0.51 7.93 -29.93
N LYS A 449 -0.52 6.81 -29.22
CA LYS A 449 -0.35 5.44 -29.77
C LYS A 449 -1.53 4.51 -29.50
N GLY A 450 -2.55 4.99 -28.78
CA GLY A 450 -3.73 4.22 -28.38
C GLY A 450 -3.59 3.60 -26.98
N VAL A 451 -4.76 3.42 -26.34
CA VAL A 451 -4.88 2.91 -24.97
C VAL A 451 -4.24 1.54 -24.82
N HIS A 452 -4.44 0.64 -25.78
CA HIS A 452 -3.90 -0.71 -25.74
C HIS A 452 -2.37 -0.69 -25.68
N PHE A 453 -1.71 0.07 -26.55
CA PHE A 453 -0.24 0.16 -26.58
C PHE A 453 0.35 0.84 -25.34
N SER A 454 -0.41 1.70 -24.65
CA SER A 454 0.07 2.45 -23.49
C SER A 454 0.53 1.56 -22.32
N PHE A 455 0.09 0.30 -22.27
CA PHE A 455 0.52 -0.66 -21.25
C PHE A 455 2.00 -1.02 -21.34
N ILE A 456 2.74 -0.55 -22.36
CA ILE A 456 4.22 -0.65 -22.40
C ILE A 456 4.87 0.09 -21.21
N VAL A 457 4.25 1.14 -20.67
CA VAL A 457 4.77 1.91 -19.54
C VAL A 457 4.88 1.04 -18.28
N PRO A 458 3.80 0.40 -17.79
CA PRO A 458 3.91 -0.50 -16.66
C PRO A 458 4.83 -1.73 -16.92
N VAL A 459 5.01 -2.19 -18.17
CA VAL A 459 6.01 -3.24 -18.47
C VAL A 459 7.39 -2.81 -17.99
N LEU A 460 7.84 -1.59 -18.35
CA LEU A 460 9.13 -1.06 -17.95
C LEU A 460 9.27 -0.97 -16.42
N CYS A 461 8.21 -0.59 -15.75
CA CYS A 461 8.17 -0.54 -14.28
C CYS A 461 8.38 -1.94 -13.66
N TYR A 462 7.63 -2.96 -14.13
CA TYR A 462 7.77 -4.31 -13.59
C TYR A 462 9.09 -4.98 -13.95
N VAL A 463 9.70 -4.67 -15.09
CA VAL A 463 11.07 -5.13 -15.41
C VAL A 463 12.06 -4.64 -14.34
N TYR A 464 11.93 -3.38 -13.90
CA TYR A 464 12.74 -2.89 -12.79
C TYR A 464 12.47 -3.67 -11.49
N LEU A 465 11.23 -4.02 -11.20
CA LEU A 465 10.88 -4.79 -9.99
C LEU A 465 11.44 -6.22 -10.02
N VAL A 466 11.50 -6.87 -11.19
CA VAL A 466 12.20 -8.16 -11.37
C VAL A 466 13.68 -8.00 -10.99
N PHE A 467 14.33 -6.97 -11.52
CA PHE A 467 15.73 -6.66 -11.18
C PHE A 467 15.91 -6.40 -9.69
N TYR A 468 15.06 -5.56 -9.08
CA TYR A 468 15.14 -5.24 -7.66
C TYR A 468 15.02 -6.49 -6.78
N GLY A 469 14.00 -7.33 -6.99
CA GLY A 469 13.82 -8.55 -6.21
C GLY A 469 15.00 -9.53 -6.37
N TRP A 470 15.53 -9.67 -7.59
CA TRP A 470 16.73 -10.50 -7.83
C TRP A 470 17.99 -9.93 -7.14
N LYS A 471 18.15 -8.60 -7.17
CA LYS A 471 19.29 -7.93 -6.52
C LYS A 471 19.22 -8.08 -5.00
N MET A 472 18.02 -7.94 -4.41
CA MET A 472 17.80 -8.07 -2.96
C MET A 472 18.08 -9.48 -2.44
N LYS A 473 17.85 -10.53 -3.23
CA LYS A 473 18.22 -11.90 -2.88
C LYS A 473 19.72 -12.07 -2.59
N LYS A 474 20.56 -11.17 -3.13
CA LYS A 474 22.01 -11.19 -2.94
C LYS A 474 22.51 -10.23 -1.87
N LEU A 475 21.71 -9.23 -1.52
CA LEU A 475 22.11 -8.15 -0.59
C LEU A 475 21.53 -8.32 0.80
N VAL A 476 20.39 -8.99 0.92
CA VAL A 476 19.59 -9.18 2.13
C VAL A 476 19.33 -10.66 2.36
#